data_7f1d1baf17af9ca7a8560cd893aa0aef
#
_entry.id   7f1d1baf17af9ca7a8560cd893aa0aef
#
_cell.length_a   1.000
_cell.length_b   1.000
_cell.length_c   1.000
_cell.angle_alpha   90.00
_cell.angle_beta   90.00
_cell.angle_gamma   90.00
#
_symmetry.space_group_name_H-M   'P 1'
#
loop_
_entity.id
_entity.type
_entity.pdbx_description
1 polymer ?
#
loop_
_entity_poly.entity_id
_entity_poly.type
_entity_poly.pdbx_seq_one_letter_code
_entity_poly.pdbx_strand_id
1 'polypeptide(L)' 'MSQAFVRESDNQWLDEVSPTTNALIRFLTHENNGIQVYEKRNYVEKGREIHVMSNGMSYAKDLGRWAVVT' A
#
# COMPACT_ATOMS: atom_id res chain seq x y z
N MET A 1 9.35 -14.23 21.23
CA MET A 1 9.29 -14.15 20.87
C MET A 1 9.14 -13.99 20.44
N SER A 2 8.97 -13.79 20.36
CA SER A 2 8.83 -13.61 19.84
C SER A 2 8.86 -13.30 19.16
N GLN A 3 8.88 -13.11 18.94
CA GLN A 3 8.94 -12.91 18.15
C GLN A 3 8.49 -12.94 17.41
N ALA A 4 8.33 -13.27 17.57
CA ALA A 4 7.61 -13.42 16.78
C ALA A 4 6.53 -12.70 16.49
N PHE A 5 6.43 -12.36 16.85
CA PHE A 5 5.74 -11.87 16.70
C PHE A 5 5.44 -10.72 16.50
N VAL A 6 5.42 -10.58 16.72
CA VAL A 6 5.69 -9.29 16.63
C VAL A 6 5.70 -8.73 15.27
N ARG A 7 6.27 -9.42 14.46
CA ARG A 7 6.37 -8.99 13.11
C ARG A 7 5.00 -8.78 12.49
N GLU A 8 4.01 -9.29 13.09
CA GLU A 8 2.75 -9.23 12.46
C GLU A 8 2.33 -7.83 12.17
N SER A 9 2.50 -6.90 13.07
CA SER A 9 2.06 -5.55 12.79
C SER A 9 3.10 -4.77 12.00
N ASP A 10 4.36 -5.10 12.16
CA ASP A 10 5.43 -4.31 11.56
C ASP A 10 5.89 -4.85 10.22
N ASN A 11 5.55 -6.09 9.91
CA ASN A 11 6.04 -6.73 8.70
C ASN A 11 4.91 -7.21 7.82
N GLN A 12 3.86 -6.42 7.77
CA GLN A 12 2.74 -6.72 6.89
C GLN A 12 3.18 -6.60 5.44
N TRP A 13 2.78 -7.56 4.63
CA TRP A 13 3.09 -7.53 3.21
C TRP A 13 2.04 -6.71 2.47
N LEU A 14 2.45 -6.10 1.38
CA LEU A 14 1.55 -5.27 0.60
C LEU A 14 0.28 -6.02 0.21
N ASP A 15 0.39 -7.28 -0.19
CA ASP A 15 -0.77 -8.03 -0.61
C ASP A 15 -1.67 -8.45 0.55
N GLU A 16 -1.25 -8.20 1.79
CA GLU A 16 -2.08 -8.45 2.96
C GLU A 16 -2.83 -7.20 3.40
N VAL A 17 -2.54 -6.06 2.80
CA VAL A 17 -3.19 -4.80 3.15
C VAL A 17 -4.62 -4.83 2.62
N SER A 18 -5.56 -4.38 3.45
CA SER A 18 -6.96 -4.31 3.03
C SER A 18 -7.09 -3.52 1.72
N PRO A 19 -8.02 -3.91 0.84
CA PRO A 19 -8.12 -3.28 -0.48
C PRO A 19 -8.85 -1.93 -0.43
N THR A 20 -8.43 -1.06 0.47
CA THR A 20 -8.96 0.30 0.55
C THR A 20 -7.81 1.28 0.50
N THR A 21 -8.11 2.48 0.00
CA THR A 21 -7.08 3.51 -0.09
C THR A 21 -6.56 3.89 1.29
N ASN A 22 -7.44 3.98 2.28
CA ASN A 22 -7.00 4.33 3.63
C ASN A 22 -6.04 3.31 4.21
N ALA A 23 -6.29 2.03 3.97
CA ALA A 23 -5.41 0.99 4.47
C ALA A 23 -4.05 1.07 3.76
N LEU A 24 -4.07 1.34 2.46
CA LEU A 24 -2.83 1.50 1.71
C LEU A 24 -2.03 2.68 2.24
N ILE A 25 -2.68 3.81 2.48
CA ILE A 25 -1.99 4.99 2.98
C ILE A 25 -1.35 4.70 4.33
N ARG A 26 -2.06 4.01 5.21
CA ARG A 26 -1.50 3.66 6.52
C ARG A 26 -0.29 2.76 6.39
N PHE A 27 -0.40 1.76 5.53
CA PHE A 27 0.71 0.83 5.30
C PHE A 27 1.93 1.59 4.77
N LEU A 28 1.73 2.44 3.76
CA LEU A 28 2.85 3.16 3.15
C LEU A 28 3.46 4.17 4.11
N THR A 29 2.63 4.82 4.92
CA THR A 29 3.14 5.76 5.92
C THR A 29 4.02 5.03 6.92
N HIS A 30 3.59 3.85 7.36
CA HIS A 30 4.40 3.06 8.27
C HIS A 30 5.73 2.67 7.63
N GLU A 31 5.69 2.25 6.35
CA GLU A 31 6.91 1.87 5.64
C GLU A 31 7.82 3.06 5.40
N ASN A 32 7.26 4.25 5.45
CA ASN A 32 8.02 5.48 5.21
C ASN A 32 8.43 6.13 6.54
N ASN A 33 8.68 5.31 7.53
CA ASN A 33 9.15 5.74 8.85
C ASN A 33 8.19 6.68 9.55
N GLY A 34 6.89 6.50 9.31
CA GLY A 34 5.86 7.31 9.92
C GLY A 34 5.61 8.65 9.24
N ILE A 35 6.37 8.96 8.19
CA ILE A 35 6.13 10.19 7.44
C ILE A 35 4.94 9.97 6.54
N GLN A 36 3.95 10.86 6.65
CA GLN A 36 2.68 10.72 5.96
C GLN A 36 2.85 10.52 4.46
N VAL A 37 2.27 9.43 3.95
CA VAL A 37 2.17 9.20 2.51
C VAL A 37 0.73 9.50 2.11
N TYR A 38 0.54 10.14 0.97
CA TYR A 38 -0.79 10.48 0.50
C TYR A 38 -0.89 10.19 -1.00
N GLU A 39 -2.12 10.14 -1.48
CA GLU A 39 -2.36 9.89 -2.90
C GLU A 39 -2.25 11.20 -3.66
N LYS A 40 -1.34 11.26 -4.63
CA LYS A 40 -1.16 12.46 -5.43
C LYS A 40 -2.19 12.54 -6.53
N ARG A 41 -2.54 11.41 -7.13
CA ARG A 41 -3.58 11.37 -8.16
C ARG A 41 -3.91 9.91 -8.46
N ASN A 42 -4.98 9.71 -9.19
CA ASN A 42 -5.32 8.38 -9.66
C ASN A 42 -5.84 8.48 -11.09
N TYR A 43 -5.77 7.37 -11.81
CA TYR A 43 -6.29 7.31 -13.16
C TYR A 43 -6.63 5.86 -13.49
N VAL A 44 -7.39 5.66 -14.57
CA VAL A 44 -7.77 4.32 -14.99
C VAL A 44 -6.97 3.97 -16.24
N GLU A 45 -6.37 2.79 -16.23
CA GLU A 45 -5.63 2.30 -17.37
C GLU A 45 -5.92 0.82 -17.54
N LYS A 46 -6.37 0.42 -18.72
CA LYS A 46 -6.67 -0.97 -19.03
C LYS A 46 -7.66 -1.56 -18.05
N GLY A 47 -8.68 -0.77 -17.68
CA GLY A 47 -9.73 -1.24 -16.79
C GLY A 47 -9.32 -1.33 -15.34
N ARG A 48 -8.17 -0.79 -14.97
CA ARG A 48 -7.63 -0.88 -13.62
C ARG A 48 -7.35 0.52 -13.10
N GLU A 49 -7.74 0.78 -11.86
CA GLU A 49 -7.50 2.07 -11.24
C GLU A 49 -6.08 2.11 -10.66
N ILE A 50 -5.31 3.09 -11.09
CA ILE A 50 -3.92 3.25 -10.66
C ILE A 50 -3.85 4.41 -9.67
N HIS A 51 -3.24 4.18 -8.52
CA HIS A 51 -3.09 5.19 -7.46
C HIS A 51 -1.63 5.61 -7.39
N VAL A 52 -1.36 6.87 -7.73
CA VAL A 52 0.00 7.41 -7.67
C VAL A 52 0.18 8.05 -6.30
N MET A 53 1.15 7.55 -5.54
CA MET A 53 1.34 7.98 -4.17
C MET A 53 2.53 8.93 -4.04
N SER A 54 2.56 9.65 -2.93
CA SER A 54 3.60 10.67 -2.71
C SER A 54 4.98 10.08 -2.51
N ASN A 55 5.06 8.76 -2.28
CA ASN A 55 6.36 8.10 -2.15
C ASN A 55 7.02 7.82 -3.50
N GLY A 56 6.39 8.25 -4.59
CA GLY A 56 6.95 8.06 -5.92
C GLY A 56 6.55 6.76 -6.59
N MET A 57 5.73 5.95 -5.93
CA MET A 57 5.30 4.66 -6.45
C MET A 57 3.84 4.70 -6.83
N SER A 58 3.46 3.78 -7.71
CA SER A 58 2.06 3.64 -8.11
C SER A 58 1.57 2.25 -7.73
N TYR A 59 0.30 2.17 -7.35
CA TYR A 59 -0.28 0.93 -6.85
C TYR A 59 -1.63 0.69 -7.49
N ALA A 60 -1.99 -0.56 -7.64
CA ALA A 60 -3.30 -0.95 -8.14
C ALA A 60 -3.73 -2.23 -7.46
N LYS A 61 -5.02 -2.51 -7.51
CA LYS A 61 -5.55 -3.75 -6.94
C LYS A 61 -5.70 -4.78 -8.05
N ASP A 62 -5.10 -5.94 -7.85
CA ASP A 62 -5.25 -7.07 -8.74
C ASP A 62 -5.84 -8.21 -7.94
N LEU A 63 -7.02 -8.69 -8.35
CA LEU A 63 -7.70 -9.78 -7.66
C LEU A 63 -7.92 -9.45 -6.19
N GLY A 64 -8.26 -8.19 -5.91
CA GLY A 64 -8.56 -7.76 -4.55
C GLY A 64 -7.33 -7.51 -3.69
N ARG A 65 -6.16 -7.50 -4.27
CA ARG A 65 -4.92 -7.29 -3.52
C ARG A 65 -4.12 -6.16 -4.12
N TRP A 66 -3.46 -5.40 -3.26
CA TRP A 66 -2.60 -4.32 -3.71
C TRP A 66 -1.33 -4.86 -4.35
N ALA A 67 -0.88 -4.20 -5.39
CA ALA A 67 0.37 -4.55 -6.07
C ALA A 67 1.01 -3.29 -6.61
N VAL A 68 2.33 -3.31 -6.72
CA VAL A 68 3.06 -2.18 -7.30
C VAL A 68 2.92 -2.23 -8.81
N VAL A 69 2.63 -1.07 -9.39
CA VAL A 69 2.53 -0.92 -10.84
C VAL A 69 3.89 -0.48 -11.36
N THR A 70 4.44 -1.26 -12.25
CA THR A 70 5.76 -0.94 -12.80
C THR A 70 5.68 -0.61 -14.27
#